data_f3737f7e532ca79b15eea4206cd9cfb3
#
_entry.id   f3737f7e532ca79b15eea4206cd9cfb3
#
_cell.length_a   1.000
_cell.length_b   1.000
_cell.length_c   1.000
_cell.angle_alpha   90.00
_cell.angle_beta   90.00
_cell.angle_gamma   90.00
#
_symmetry.space_group_name_H-M   'P 1'
#
loop_
_entity.id
_entity.type
_entity.pdbx_description
1 polymer ?
#
loop_
_entity_poly.entity_id
_entity_poly.type
_entity_poly.pdbx_seq_one_letter_code
_entity_poly.pdbx_strand_id
1 'polypeptide(L)'
;MSVNVNPIMAAIVEAAETLNTAPDDYINPDDGLKYCGKCHTPKEAYFPEQYRKNGLDKRPVACKCAVEERARCEAEQRELERLNRIAMLRSEAFRDIPAAGWRFENAEVMTPQLAKARAYSENWDAFRQDGTGLLLFGNVGTGKSYAAGCIANALIEKMVSVLFVGLSDVVNRMQGNFGADRDAYLKTLMRLSLIHI
;
A
#
# COMPACT_ATOMS: atom_id res chain seq x y z
N MET A 1 46.07 25.32 -3.25
CA MET A 1 45.84 24.00 -2.64
C MET A 1 44.73 23.33 -3.40
N SER A 2 45.07 22.35 -4.24
CA SER A 2 44.10 21.56 -5.02
C SER A 2 43.36 20.67 -4.05
N VAL A 3 42.04 20.88 -3.92
CA VAL A 3 41.15 19.99 -3.19
C VAL A 3 41.06 18.71 -3.99
N ASN A 4 41.63 17.65 -3.46
CA ASN A 4 41.55 16.31 -4.03
C ASN A 4 40.09 15.87 -3.96
N VAL A 5 39.39 15.90 -5.09
CA VAL A 5 38.01 15.37 -5.18
C VAL A 5 38.08 13.89 -4.83
N ASN A 6 37.41 13.47 -3.77
CA ASN A 6 37.41 12.10 -3.28
C ASN A 6 37.11 11.18 -4.47
N PRO A 7 37.94 10.18 -4.79
CA PRO A 7 37.76 9.27 -5.92
C PRO A 7 36.39 8.59 -5.92
N ILE A 8 35.75 8.43 -4.75
CA ILE A 8 34.38 7.93 -4.61
C ILE A 8 33.37 8.89 -5.26
N MET A 9 33.51 10.20 -5.07
CA MET A 9 32.62 11.20 -5.70
C MET A 9 32.79 11.22 -7.22
N ALA A 10 34.01 11.09 -7.73
CA ALA A 10 34.26 11.00 -9.17
C ALA A 10 33.60 9.75 -9.77
N ALA A 11 33.73 8.60 -9.11
CA ALA A 11 33.09 7.35 -9.56
C ALA A 11 31.56 7.43 -9.51
N ILE A 12 30.97 8.11 -8.52
CA ILE A 12 29.51 8.32 -8.43
C ILE A 12 29.03 9.21 -9.58
N VAL A 13 29.76 10.28 -9.90
CA VAL A 13 29.40 11.16 -11.02
C VAL A 13 29.50 10.43 -12.34
N GLU A 14 30.58 9.68 -12.59
CA GLU A 14 30.78 8.89 -13.80
C GLU A 14 29.70 7.79 -13.96
N ALA A 15 29.34 7.10 -12.87
CA ALA A 15 28.25 6.12 -12.87
C ALA A 15 26.89 6.80 -13.16
N ALA A 16 26.63 7.98 -12.58
CA ALA A 16 25.40 8.74 -12.82
C ALA A 16 25.32 9.26 -14.27
N GLU A 17 26.44 9.67 -14.85
CA GLU A 17 26.51 10.10 -16.26
C GLU A 17 26.25 8.93 -17.22
N THR A 18 26.81 7.76 -16.94
CA THR A 18 26.62 6.55 -17.77
C THR A 18 25.16 6.08 -17.74
N LEU A 19 24.54 6.08 -16.55
CA LEU A 19 23.12 5.69 -16.38
C LEU A 19 22.15 6.70 -17.00
N ASN A 20 22.57 7.97 -17.16
CA ASN A 20 21.72 9.04 -17.71
C ASN A 20 21.93 9.29 -19.21
N THR A 21 22.71 8.46 -19.92
CA THR A 21 23.01 8.64 -21.34
C THR A 21 22.26 7.62 -22.18
N ALA A 22 21.48 8.09 -23.15
CA ALA A 22 20.84 7.28 -24.18
C ALA A 22 21.50 7.55 -25.56
N PRO A 23 21.42 6.60 -26.53
CA PRO A 23 22.07 6.76 -27.85
C PRO A 23 21.60 7.99 -28.63
N ASP A 24 20.34 8.41 -28.42
CA ASP A 24 19.70 9.53 -29.11
C ASP A 24 19.91 10.89 -28.40
N ASP A 25 20.61 10.90 -27.27
CA ASP A 25 20.87 12.13 -26.54
C ASP A 25 21.84 13.04 -27.34
N TYR A 26 21.61 14.35 -27.28
CA TYR A 26 22.39 15.33 -28.02
C TYR A 26 22.80 16.51 -27.11
N ILE A 27 23.84 17.23 -27.54
CA ILE A 27 24.26 18.47 -26.87
C ILE A 27 23.60 19.63 -27.61
N ASN A 28 22.84 20.44 -26.88
CA ASN A 28 22.25 21.65 -27.40
C ASN A 28 23.37 22.72 -27.60
N PRO A 29 23.52 23.26 -28.82
CA PRO A 29 24.59 24.23 -29.11
C PRO A 29 24.42 25.59 -28.40
N ASP A 30 23.17 25.93 -27.98
CA ASP A 30 22.88 27.24 -27.39
C ASP A 30 23.35 27.33 -25.94
N ASP A 31 23.27 26.25 -25.18
CA ASP A 31 23.61 26.21 -23.76
C ASP A 31 24.69 25.17 -23.40
N GLY A 32 25.07 24.31 -24.35
CA GLY A 32 26.08 23.29 -24.18
C GLY A 32 25.70 22.18 -23.22
N LEU A 33 24.40 22.04 -22.88
CA LEU A 33 23.88 20.99 -22.00
C LEU A 33 23.44 19.76 -22.81
N LYS A 34 23.47 18.60 -22.17
CA LYS A 34 22.94 17.36 -22.75
C LYS A 34 21.41 17.35 -22.65
N TYR A 35 20.75 17.01 -23.74
CA TYR A 35 19.30 16.92 -23.89
C TYR A 35 18.87 15.51 -24.26
N CYS A 36 17.69 15.14 -23.80
CA CYS A 36 17.07 13.85 -24.13
C CYS A 36 16.58 13.83 -25.58
N GLY A 37 16.97 12.81 -26.36
CA GLY A 37 16.53 12.66 -27.74
C GLY A 37 15.04 12.42 -27.90
N LYS A 38 14.34 11.92 -26.85
CA LYS A 38 12.89 11.65 -26.90
C LYS A 38 12.04 12.87 -26.57
N CYS A 39 12.31 13.54 -25.46
CA CYS A 39 11.44 14.62 -24.93
C CYS A 39 12.06 16.00 -25.08
N HIS A 40 13.25 16.11 -25.61
CA HIS A 40 13.98 17.37 -25.84
C HIS A 40 14.08 18.26 -24.59
N THR A 41 14.12 17.65 -23.39
CA THR A 41 14.37 18.36 -22.15
C THR A 41 15.80 18.10 -21.67
N PRO A 42 16.41 19.03 -20.92
CA PRO A 42 17.80 18.90 -20.49
C PRO A 42 17.96 17.70 -19.53
N LYS A 43 19.07 17.00 -19.68
CA LYS A 43 19.56 15.93 -18.78
C LYS A 43 20.72 16.42 -17.90
N GLU A 44 21.13 17.64 -18.08
CA GLU A 44 22.15 18.33 -17.30
C GLU A 44 21.65 19.73 -16.89
N ALA A 45 22.19 20.24 -15.80
CA ALA A 45 21.99 21.62 -15.37
C ALA A 45 23.30 22.18 -14.83
N TYR A 46 23.54 23.46 -15.02
CA TYR A 46 24.69 24.12 -14.41
C TYR A 46 24.50 24.23 -12.89
N PHE A 47 25.60 24.08 -12.15
CA PHE A 47 25.63 24.49 -10.76
C PHE A 47 25.47 26.00 -10.64
N PRO A 48 24.87 26.52 -9.56
CA PRO A 48 24.94 27.94 -9.23
C PRO A 48 26.40 28.43 -9.18
N GLU A 49 26.69 29.66 -9.63
CA GLU A 49 28.06 30.18 -9.78
C GLU A 49 28.92 30.00 -8.53
N GLN A 50 28.31 30.18 -7.37
CA GLN A 50 28.99 30.02 -6.07
C GLN A 50 29.53 28.61 -5.80
N TYR A 51 29.02 27.59 -6.50
CA TYR A 51 29.39 26.18 -6.34
C TYR A 51 30.20 25.64 -7.53
N ARG A 52 30.42 26.45 -8.57
CA ARG A 52 31.27 26.07 -9.70
C ARG A 52 32.74 26.14 -9.30
N LYS A 53 33.31 25.00 -8.90
CA LYS A 53 34.71 24.86 -8.51
C LYS A 53 35.32 23.62 -9.17
N ASN A 54 36.56 23.77 -9.62
CA ASN A 54 37.44 22.67 -10.07
C ASN A 54 36.90 21.82 -11.24
N GLY A 55 36.24 22.44 -12.26
CA GLY A 55 35.82 21.71 -13.47
C GLY A 55 34.50 20.91 -13.36
N LEU A 56 33.84 20.97 -12.21
CA LEU A 56 32.50 20.41 -12.02
C LEU A 56 31.47 21.52 -12.17
N ASP A 57 31.18 21.91 -13.42
CA ASP A 57 30.26 23.00 -13.71
C ASP A 57 28.81 22.51 -13.88
N LYS A 58 28.62 21.23 -14.23
CA LYS A 58 27.34 20.64 -14.58
C LYS A 58 26.98 19.51 -13.62
N ARG A 59 25.70 19.31 -13.43
CA ARG A 59 25.12 18.17 -12.69
C ARG A 59 24.07 17.44 -13.53
N PRO A 60 23.94 16.11 -13.43
CA PRO A 60 22.87 15.39 -14.09
C PRO A 60 21.52 15.76 -13.50
N VAL A 61 20.50 15.88 -14.36
CA VAL A 61 19.09 16.05 -13.99
C VAL A 61 18.24 15.06 -14.77
N ALA A 62 17.13 14.65 -14.21
CA ALA A 62 16.23 13.75 -14.89
C ALA A 62 15.43 14.53 -15.96
N CYS A 63 15.41 14.04 -17.20
CA CYS A 63 14.56 14.57 -18.25
C CYS A 63 13.08 14.26 -17.97
N LYS A 64 12.16 14.94 -18.66
CA LYS A 64 10.72 14.77 -18.46
C LYS A 64 10.27 13.31 -18.60
N CYS A 65 10.68 12.60 -19.62
CA CYS A 65 10.28 11.20 -19.81
C CYS A 65 10.83 10.27 -18.72
N ALA A 66 12.03 10.53 -18.17
CA ALA A 66 12.56 9.77 -17.05
C ALA A 66 11.80 10.04 -15.74
N VAL A 67 11.33 11.26 -15.53
CA VAL A 67 10.47 11.61 -14.38
C VAL A 67 9.11 10.93 -14.49
N GLU A 68 8.49 10.97 -15.68
CA GLU A 68 7.21 10.32 -15.95
C GLU A 68 7.30 8.80 -15.80
N GLU A 69 8.36 8.19 -16.33
CA GLU A 69 8.61 6.74 -16.20
C GLU A 69 8.79 6.34 -14.73
N ARG A 70 9.59 7.09 -13.97
CA ARG A 70 9.77 6.85 -12.54
C ARG A 70 8.44 6.96 -11.78
N ALA A 71 7.66 8.00 -12.05
CA ALA A 71 6.35 8.19 -11.43
C ALA A 71 5.39 7.03 -11.74
N ARG A 72 5.43 6.50 -12.97
CA ARG A 72 4.65 5.32 -13.37
C ARG A 72 5.09 4.08 -12.60
N CYS A 73 6.40 3.78 -12.60
CA CYS A 73 6.93 2.63 -11.85
C CYS A 73 6.62 2.71 -10.35
N GLU A 74 6.75 3.89 -9.75
CA GLU A 74 6.40 4.11 -8.35
C GLU A 74 4.90 3.93 -8.08
N ALA A 75 4.03 4.29 -9.02
CA ALA A 75 2.60 4.08 -8.90
C ALA A 75 2.24 2.59 -9.02
N GLU A 76 2.84 1.88 -9.97
CA GLU A 76 2.68 0.43 -10.15
C GLU A 76 3.18 -0.34 -8.91
N GLN A 77 4.33 0.04 -8.37
CA GLN A 77 4.87 -0.57 -7.15
C GLN A 77 3.96 -0.34 -5.94
N ARG A 78 3.47 0.88 -5.73
CA ARG A 78 2.53 1.19 -4.65
C ARG A 78 1.23 0.37 -4.75
N GLU A 79 0.70 0.18 -5.96
CA GLU A 79 -0.50 -0.64 -6.14
C GLU A 79 -0.21 -2.12 -5.89
N LEU A 80 0.93 -2.64 -6.31
CA LEU A 80 1.35 -4.01 -6.01
C LEU A 80 1.51 -4.23 -4.50
N GLU A 81 2.16 -3.30 -3.80
CA GLU A 81 2.32 -3.35 -2.34
C GLU A 81 0.95 -3.32 -1.63
N ARG A 82 0.02 -2.48 -2.13
CA ARG A 82 -1.35 -2.40 -1.64
C ARG A 82 -2.09 -3.74 -1.81
N LEU A 83 -2.03 -4.34 -3.00
CA LEU A 83 -2.66 -5.63 -3.28
C LEU A 83 -2.08 -6.76 -2.43
N ASN A 84 -0.76 -6.80 -2.27
CA ASN A 84 -0.08 -7.76 -1.41
C ASN A 84 -0.51 -7.60 0.06
N ARG A 85 -0.64 -6.36 0.53
CA ARG A 85 -1.11 -6.09 1.89
C ARG A 85 -2.56 -6.55 2.09
N ILE A 86 -3.46 -6.30 1.12
CA ILE A 86 -4.84 -6.79 1.14
C ILE A 86 -4.88 -8.33 1.18
N ALA A 87 -4.09 -8.98 0.35
CA ALA A 87 -4.01 -10.44 0.32
C ALA A 87 -3.57 -11.02 1.67
N MET A 88 -2.56 -10.40 2.29
CA MET A 88 -2.06 -10.80 3.62
C MET A 88 -3.14 -10.59 4.69
N LEU A 89 -3.77 -9.42 4.76
CA LEU A 89 -4.84 -9.13 5.72
C LEU A 89 -6.02 -10.10 5.56
N ARG A 90 -6.36 -10.46 4.31
CA ARG A 90 -7.43 -11.42 4.02
C ARG A 90 -7.09 -12.83 4.49
N SER A 91 -5.87 -13.28 4.25
CA SER A 91 -5.38 -14.56 4.75
C SER A 91 -5.39 -14.64 6.28
N GLU A 92 -4.94 -13.57 6.94
CA GLU A 92 -4.96 -13.48 8.41
C GLU A 92 -6.39 -13.44 8.98
N ALA A 93 -7.31 -12.74 8.31
CA ALA A 93 -8.67 -12.56 8.77
C ALA A 93 -9.47 -13.85 8.73
N PHE A 94 -9.43 -14.56 7.61
CA PHE A 94 -10.32 -15.72 7.37
C PHE A 94 -9.66 -17.06 7.66
N ARG A 95 -8.31 -17.15 7.63
CA ARG A 95 -7.59 -18.41 7.82
C ARG A 95 -8.19 -19.53 6.96
N ASP A 96 -8.79 -20.53 7.60
CA ASP A 96 -9.39 -21.70 6.94
C ASP A 96 -10.90 -21.53 6.63
N ILE A 97 -11.47 -20.36 6.89
CA ILE A 97 -12.90 -20.08 6.67
C ILE A 97 -13.11 -19.66 5.20
N PRO A 98 -14.03 -20.31 4.45
CA PRO A 98 -14.24 -20.03 3.02
C PRO A 98 -15.01 -18.73 2.77
N ALA A 99 -14.78 -17.69 3.57
CA ALA A 99 -15.44 -16.40 3.48
C ALA A 99 -14.60 -15.33 2.74
N ALA A 100 -13.36 -15.64 2.36
CA ALA A 100 -12.43 -14.72 1.70
C ALA A 100 -12.96 -14.18 0.36
N GLY A 101 -13.87 -14.89 -0.30
CA GLY A 101 -14.51 -14.50 -1.56
C GLY A 101 -15.86 -13.79 -1.42
N TRP A 102 -16.40 -13.64 -0.21
CA TRP A 102 -17.72 -13.03 -0.02
C TRP A 102 -17.67 -11.52 -0.24
N ARG A 103 -18.51 -11.05 -1.17
CA ARG A 103 -18.61 -9.63 -1.57
C ARG A 103 -20.08 -9.22 -1.65
N PHE A 104 -20.36 -7.94 -1.38
CA PHE A 104 -21.72 -7.40 -1.57
C PHE A 104 -22.16 -7.47 -3.03
N GLU A 105 -21.24 -7.35 -3.96
CA GLU A 105 -21.46 -7.39 -5.40
C GLU A 105 -21.84 -8.78 -5.91
N ASN A 106 -21.46 -9.83 -5.17
CA ASN A 106 -21.74 -11.24 -5.52
C ASN A 106 -23.06 -11.75 -4.92
N ALA A 107 -23.79 -10.90 -4.20
CA ALA A 107 -25.07 -11.27 -3.62
C ALA A 107 -26.15 -11.39 -4.73
N GLU A 108 -26.82 -12.52 -4.80
CA GLU A 108 -27.92 -12.73 -5.74
C GLU A 108 -29.05 -11.72 -5.55
N VAL A 109 -29.32 -11.36 -4.29
CA VAL A 109 -30.34 -10.38 -3.92
C VAL A 109 -29.79 -9.45 -2.85
N MET A 110 -29.87 -8.14 -3.07
CA MET A 110 -29.57 -7.13 -2.06
C MET A 110 -30.76 -6.95 -1.12
N THR A 111 -30.76 -7.71 -0.04
CA THR A 111 -31.79 -7.58 1.00
C THR A 111 -31.61 -6.28 1.80
N PRO A 112 -32.67 -5.74 2.46
CA PRO A 112 -32.55 -4.56 3.31
C PRO A 112 -31.51 -4.73 4.43
N GLN A 113 -31.34 -5.97 4.94
CA GLN A 113 -30.34 -6.29 5.96
C GLN A 113 -28.93 -6.23 5.39
N LEU A 114 -28.72 -6.76 4.19
CA LEU A 114 -27.44 -6.71 3.50
C LEU A 114 -27.07 -5.26 3.10
N ALA A 115 -28.06 -4.46 2.70
CA ALA A 115 -27.86 -3.04 2.45
C ALA A 115 -27.41 -2.27 3.71
N LYS A 116 -27.99 -2.58 4.88
CA LYS A 116 -27.54 -2.02 6.17
C LYS A 116 -26.10 -2.43 6.50
N ALA A 117 -25.75 -3.70 6.25
CA ALA A 117 -24.39 -4.21 6.44
C ALA A 117 -23.38 -3.49 5.53
N ARG A 118 -23.78 -3.22 4.29
CA ARG A 118 -22.96 -2.43 3.35
C ARG A 118 -22.79 -1.00 3.83
N ALA A 119 -23.86 -0.31 4.20
CA ALA A 119 -23.81 1.04 4.76
C ALA A 119 -22.93 1.12 6.02
N TYR A 120 -22.93 0.09 6.87
CA TYR A 120 -22.03 0.00 8.01
C TYR A 120 -20.56 -0.02 7.58
N SER A 121 -20.21 -0.84 6.60
CA SER A 121 -18.82 -0.92 6.10
C SER A 121 -18.39 0.37 5.38
N GLU A 122 -19.30 1.06 4.71
CA GLU A 122 -19.04 2.34 4.03
C GLU A 122 -18.76 3.46 5.02
N ASN A 123 -19.50 3.50 6.14
CA ASN A 123 -19.40 4.51 7.20
C ASN A 123 -18.54 4.06 8.40
N TRP A 124 -17.67 3.07 8.19
CA TRP A 124 -16.85 2.45 9.22
C TRP A 124 -16.09 3.42 10.13
N ASP A 125 -15.49 4.46 9.55
CA ASP A 125 -14.66 5.39 10.32
C ASP A 125 -15.48 6.16 11.38
N ALA A 126 -16.70 6.55 11.05
CA ALA A 126 -17.62 7.19 12.00
C ALA A 126 -18.04 6.21 13.10
N PHE A 127 -18.47 5.00 12.74
CA PHE A 127 -18.87 3.99 13.72
C PHE A 127 -17.72 3.55 14.62
N ARG A 128 -16.50 3.50 14.10
CA ARG A 128 -15.31 3.19 14.87
C ARG A 128 -15.01 4.28 15.92
N GLN A 129 -15.15 5.56 15.54
CA GLN A 129 -14.93 6.68 16.46
C GLN A 129 -15.94 6.67 17.59
N ASP A 130 -17.22 6.37 17.30
CA ASP A 130 -18.30 6.30 18.27
C ASP A 130 -18.32 4.98 19.08
N GLY A 131 -17.47 4.02 18.72
CA GLY A 131 -17.48 2.69 19.33
C GLY A 131 -18.75 1.87 19.01
N THR A 132 -19.46 2.22 17.93
CA THR A 132 -20.70 1.55 17.52
C THR A 132 -20.42 0.24 16.81
N GLY A 133 -20.88 -0.88 17.38
CA GLY A 133 -20.82 -2.20 16.77
C GLY A 133 -22.09 -2.56 15.99
N LEU A 134 -22.02 -3.65 15.22
CA LEU A 134 -23.17 -4.22 14.52
C LEU A 134 -23.50 -5.61 15.07
N LEU A 135 -24.74 -5.81 15.48
CA LEU A 135 -25.26 -7.11 15.90
C LEU A 135 -26.14 -7.71 14.79
N LEU A 136 -25.75 -8.88 14.28
CA LEU A 136 -26.52 -9.64 13.30
C LEU A 136 -27.27 -10.78 14.01
N PHE A 137 -28.59 -10.73 14.03
CA PHE A 137 -29.45 -11.74 14.68
C PHE A 137 -30.53 -12.25 13.72
N GLY A 138 -31.07 -13.42 13.99
CA GLY A 138 -32.12 -14.07 13.20
C GLY A 138 -31.90 -15.58 13.07
N ASN A 139 -32.81 -16.26 12.37
CA ASN A 139 -32.82 -17.72 12.19
C ASN A 139 -31.60 -18.21 11.39
N VAL A 140 -31.34 -19.52 11.44
CA VAL A 140 -30.32 -20.16 10.61
C VAL A 140 -30.68 -19.99 9.13
N GLY A 141 -29.66 -19.79 8.28
CA GLY A 141 -29.88 -19.65 6.82
C GLY A 141 -30.23 -18.22 6.35
N THR A 142 -30.36 -17.23 7.24
CA THR A 142 -30.75 -15.86 6.85
C THR A 142 -29.59 -14.99 6.34
N GLY A 143 -28.44 -15.56 6.02
CA GLY A 143 -27.31 -14.85 5.41
C GLY A 143 -26.45 -14.02 6.36
N LYS A 144 -26.58 -14.17 7.71
CA LYS A 144 -25.79 -13.41 8.69
C LYS A 144 -24.26 -13.54 8.50
N SER A 145 -23.80 -14.78 8.38
CA SER A 145 -22.38 -15.06 8.17
C SER A 145 -21.86 -14.47 6.85
N TYR A 146 -22.71 -14.56 5.80
CA TYR A 146 -22.38 -13.93 4.52
C TYR A 146 -22.24 -12.41 4.64
N ALA A 147 -23.21 -11.76 5.29
CA ALA A 147 -23.17 -10.32 5.52
C ALA A 147 -21.91 -9.88 6.31
N ALA A 148 -21.57 -10.63 7.38
CA ALA A 148 -20.37 -10.37 8.15
C ALA A 148 -19.08 -10.58 7.33
N GLY A 149 -19.02 -11.62 6.50
CA GLY A 149 -17.89 -11.83 5.58
C GLY A 149 -17.77 -10.74 4.52
N CYS A 150 -18.90 -10.23 4.00
CA CYS A 150 -18.90 -9.06 3.11
C CYS A 150 -18.36 -7.81 3.79
N ILE A 151 -18.79 -7.52 5.04
CA ILE A 151 -18.25 -6.42 5.84
C ILE A 151 -16.75 -6.59 6.05
N ALA A 152 -16.31 -7.77 6.48
CA ALA A 152 -14.91 -8.08 6.71
C ALA A 152 -14.05 -7.80 5.46
N ASN A 153 -14.47 -8.30 4.31
CA ASN A 153 -13.76 -8.05 3.05
C ASN A 153 -13.74 -6.58 2.64
N ALA A 154 -14.87 -5.87 2.79
CA ALA A 154 -14.93 -4.44 2.49
C ALA A 154 -14.01 -3.59 3.40
N LEU A 155 -13.88 -3.96 4.67
CA LEU A 155 -12.96 -3.32 5.61
C LEU A 155 -11.48 -3.64 5.29
N ILE A 156 -11.18 -4.88 4.90
CA ILE A 156 -9.83 -5.28 4.47
C ILE A 156 -9.39 -4.46 3.25
N GLU A 157 -10.28 -4.19 2.29
CA GLU A 157 -9.99 -3.34 1.14
C GLU A 157 -9.70 -1.88 1.51
N LYS A 158 -10.22 -1.42 2.67
CA LYS A 158 -9.85 -0.15 3.33
C LYS A 158 -8.59 -0.25 4.21
N MET A 159 -7.83 -1.34 4.12
CA MET A 159 -6.62 -1.60 4.93
C MET A 159 -6.90 -1.76 6.44
N VAL A 160 -8.12 -2.06 6.83
CA VAL A 160 -8.47 -2.34 8.21
C VAL A 160 -8.15 -3.81 8.52
N SER A 161 -7.41 -4.04 9.60
CA SER A 161 -7.17 -5.40 10.12
C SER A 161 -8.45 -5.93 10.75
N VAL A 162 -8.90 -7.09 10.27
CA VAL A 162 -10.13 -7.77 10.71
C VAL A 162 -9.77 -9.16 11.19
N LEU A 163 -10.47 -9.64 12.21
CA LEU A 163 -10.45 -11.04 12.62
C LEU A 163 -11.87 -11.62 12.49
N PHE A 164 -12.01 -12.61 11.60
CA PHE A 164 -13.27 -13.30 11.36
C PHE A 164 -13.25 -14.65 12.08
N VAL A 165 -13.98 -14.76 13.20
CA VAL A 165 -13.95 -15.95 14.06
C VAL A 165 -15.34 -16.30 14.57
N GLY A 166 -15.58 -17.60 14.76
CA GLY A 166 -16.74 -18.08 15.49
C GLY A 166 -16.53 -17.96 17.00
N LEU A 167 -17.60 -17.67 17.75
CA LEU A 167 -17.53 -17.59 19.22
C LEU A 167 -17.06 -18.91 19.83
N SER A 168 -17.48 -20.05 19.29
CA SER A 168 -17.00 -21.39 19.69
C SER A 168 -15.49 -21.53 19.58
N ASP A 169 -14.89 -20.98 18.54
CA ASP A 169 -13.43 -21.04 18.34
C ASP A 169 -12.70 -20.19 19.36
N VAL A 170 -13.26 -19.03 19.70
CA VAL A 170 -12.73 -18.17 20.76
C VAL A 170 -12.79 -18.90 22.10
N VAL A 171 -13.93 -19.48 22.45
CA VAL A 171 -14.12 -20.22 23.71
C VAL A 171 -13.18 -21.43 23.77
N ASN A 172 -13.09 -22.22 22.72
CA ASN A 172 -12.20 -23.40 22.66
C ASN A 172 -10.74 -23.01 22.82
N ARG A 173 -10.30 -21.92 22.19
CA ARG A 173 -8.93 -21.42 22.35
C ARG A 173 -8.65 -20.90 23.78
N MET A 174 -9.67 -20.29 24.41
CA MET A 174 -9.55 -19.82 25.79
C MET A 174 -9.51 -20.98 26.80
N GLN A 175 -10.17 -22.09 26.50
CA GLN A 175 -10.20 -23.28 27.37
C GLN A 175 -8.99 -24.20 27.17
N GLY A 176 -8.47 -24.28 25.93
CA GLY A 176 -7.36 -25.18 25.58
C GLY A 176 -5.95 -24.66 25.91
N ASN A 177 -5.77 -23.37 26.03
CA ASN A 177 -4.46 -22.75 26.26
C ASN A 177 -4.40 -22.11 27.65
N PHE A 178 -3.64 -22.69 28.55
CA PHE A 178 -3.33 -22.13 29.87
C PHE A 178 -2.02 -21.32 29.79
N GLY A 179 -2.04 -20.04 30.19
CA GLY A 179 -0.85 -19.22 30.36
C GLY A 179 -0.63 -18.12 29.29
N ALA A 180 0.64 -17.87 28.92
CA ALA A 180 1.06 -16.73 28.08
C ALA A 180 0.39 -16.66 26.71
N ASP A 181 0.06 -17.78 26.10
CA ASP A 181 -0.61 -17.85 24.79
C ASP A 181 -2.05 -17.32 24.85
N ARG A 182 -2.75 -17.54 25.96
CA ARG A 182 -4.09 -17.00 26.19
C ARG A 182 -4.07 -15.49 26.27
N ASP A 183 -3.13 -14.92 27.02
CA ASP A 183 -3.02 -13.47 27.22
C ASP A 183 -2.60 -12.77 25.91
N ALA A 184 -1.71 -13.40 25.13
CA ALA A 184 -1.32 -12.92 23.80
C ALA A 184 -2.50 -12.93 22.83
N TYR A 185 -3.33 -13.98 22.84
CA TYR A 185 -4.53 -14.08 22.02
C TYR A 185 -5.57 -13.04 22.41
N LEU A 186 -5.84 -12.85 23.72
CA LEU A 186 -6.74 -11.80 24.21
C LEU A 186 -6.27 -10.39 23.81
N LYS A 187 -4.98 -10.09 23.94
CA LYS A 187 -4.40 -8.82 23.47
C LYS A 187 -4.59 -8.63 21.97
N THR A 188 -4.50 -9.69 21.19
CA THR A 188 -4.76 -9.65 19.74
C THR A 188 -6.23 -9.35 19.48
N LEU A 189 -7.17 -10.02 20.14
CA LEU A 189 -8.59 -9.76 20.03
C LEU A 189 -8.95 -8.31 20.40
N MET A 190 -8.34 -7.74 21.43
CA MET A 190 -8.59 -6.36 21.87
C MET A 190 -8.04 -5.29 20.93
N ARG A 191 -7.03 -5.63 20.12
CA ARG A 191 -6.42 -4.70 19.15
C ARG A 191 -7.11 -4.67 17.80
N LEU A 192 -7.83 -5.72 17.46
CA LEU A 192 -8.50 -5.87 16.18
C LEU A 192 -9.95 -5.37 16.27
N SER A 193 -10.43 -4.80 15.17
CA SER A 193 -11.85 -4.52 15.03
C SER A 193 -12.59 -5.85 14.91
N LEU A 194 -13.30 -6.24 15.96
CA LEU A 194 -14.00 -7.50 16.03
C LEU A 194 -15.35 -7.41 15.34
N ILE A 195 -15.58 -8.28 14.38
CA ILE A 195 -16.93 -8.59 13.86
C ILE A 195 -17.33 -9.91 14.52
N HIS A 196 -18.28 -9.84 15.44
CA HIS A 196 -18.84 -11.04 16.08
C HIS A 196 -20.03 -11.55 15.30
N ILE A 197 -20.09 -12.87 15.13
CA ILE A 197 -21.22 -13.58 14.55
C ILE A 197 -21.78 -14.55 15.61
#